data_8040139767ebf55f50e34ce809399b64
#
_entry.id   8040139767ebf55f50e34ce809399b64
#
_cell.length_a   1.000
_cell.length_b   1.000
_cell.length_c   1.000
_cell.angle_alpha   90.00
_cell.angle_beta   90.00
_cell.angle_gamma   90.00
#
_symmetry.space_group_name_H-M   'P 1'
#
loop_
_entity.id
_entity.type
_entity.pdbx_description
1 polymer ?
#
loop_
_entity_poly.entity_id
_entity_poly.type
_entity_poly.pdbx_seq_one_letter_code
_entity_poly.pdbx_strand_id
1 'polypeptide(L)'
;MNGRVSLDTNIVIRLFKNDPIIVKKLTSLTAICLTVPVVAELLYGAENSARKEENLRNYNKFIDECDILPLTRKTAEQYSK
;
A
#
# COMPACT_ATOMS: atom_id res chain seq x y z
N MET A 1 -13.45 -11.26 13.13
CA MET A 1 -13.36 -10.31 12.02
C MET A 1 -12.02 -10.42 11.33
N ASN A 2 -12.03 -10.48 10.07
CA ASN A 2 -10.78 -10.57 9.36
C ASN A 2 -10.09 -9.22 9.35
N GLY A 3 -8.80 -9.21 9.10
CA GLY A 3 -8.02 -7.99 9.10
C GLY A 3 -7.77 -7.44 7.71
N ARG A 4 -8.64 -7.75 6.75
CA ARG A 4 -8.44 -7.29 5.38
C ARG A 4 -8.74 -5.81 5.27
N VAL A 5 -7.82 -5.04 4.71
CA VAL A 5 -7.97 -3.60 4.60
C VAL A 5 -7.25 -3.08 3.37
N SER A 6 -7.82 -2.04 2.75
CA SER A 6 -7.20 -1.35 1.63
C SER A 6 -6.51 -0.10 2.16
N LEU A 7 -5.24 0.07 1.80
CA LEU A 7 -4.44 1.20 2.25
C LEU A 7 -4.29 2.22 1.13
N ASP A 8 -4.33 3.50 1.50
CA ASP A 8 -4.01 4.54 0.53
C ASP A 8 -2.51 4.83 0.57
N THR A 9 -2.07 5.68 -0.37
CA THR A 9 -0.66 5.98 -0.54
C THR A 9 -0.04 6.59 0.72
N ASN A 10 -0.75 7.50 1.37
CA ASN A 10 -0.22 8.17 2.56
C ASN A 10 0.04 7.21 3.70
N ILE A 11 -0.84 6.26 3.89
CA ILE A 11 -0.67 5.25 4.95
C ILE A 11 0.55 4.38 4.66
N VAL A 12 0.72 3.97 3.40
CA VAL A 12 1.88 3.16 3.04
C VAL A 12 3.19 3.93 3.26
N ILE A 13 3.21 5.20 2.89
CA ILE A 13 4.39 6.03 3.11
C ILE A 13 4.72 6.13 4.60
N ARG A 14 3.70 6.32 5.44
CA ARG A 14 3.92 6.39 6.89
C ARG A 14 4.43 5.06 7.43
N LEU A 15 3.93 3.96 6.89
CA LEU A 15 4.42 2.64 7.29
C LEU A 15 5.92 2.51 6.98
N PHE A 16 6.36 2.98 5.82
CA PHE A 16 7.76 2.90 5.43
C PHE A 16 8.64 3.86 6.21
N LYS A 17 8.03 4.89 6.83
CA LYS A 17 8.76 5.79 7.73
C LYS A 17 8.76 5.28 9.16
N ASN A 18 8.28 4.06 9.36
CA ASN A 18 8.24 3.42 10.68
C ASN A 18 7.42 4.22 11.70
N ASP A 19 6.31 4.80 11.24
CA ASP A 19 5.37 5.47 12.13
C ASP A 19 4.84 4.43 13.12
N PRO A 20 5.13 4.55 14.42
CA PRO A 20 4.80 3.47 15.37
C PRO A 20 3.31 3.21 15.47
N ILE A 21 2.48 4.22 15.28
CA ILE A 21 1.03 4.03 15.34
C ILE A 21 0.57 3.17 14.17
N ILE A 22 1.07 3.47 12.97
CA ILE A 22 0.70 2.73 11.77
C ILE A 22 1.26 1.30 11.82
N VAL A 23 2.52 1.16 12.21
CA VAL A 23 3.14 -0.17 12.31
C VAL A 23 2.34 -1.05 13.26
N LYS A 24 1.98 -0.51 14.43
CA LYS A 24 1.25 -1.27 15.43
C LYS A 24 -0.13 -1.69 14.89
N LYS A 25 -0.83 -0.79 14.21
CA LYS A 25 -2.15 -1.11 13.67
C LYS A 25 -2.07 -2.19 12.60
N LEU A 26 -1.06 -2.11 11.73
CA LEU A 26 -0.98 -3.04 10.60
C LEU A 26 -0.45 -4.41 10.98
N THR A 27 0.30 -4.53 12.08
CA THR A 27 0.79 -5.84 12.51
C THR A 27 -0.33 -6.76 12.97
N SER A 28 -1.49 -6.21 13.30
CA SER A 28 -2.62 -7.02 13.73
C SER A 28 -3.51 -7.45 12.58
N LEU A 29 -3.20 -7.03 11.34
CA LEU A 29 -4.02 -7.34 10.18
C LEU A 29 -3.51 -8.58 9.48
N THR A 30 -4.43 -9.37 8.91
CA THR A 30 -4.07 -10.59 8.23
C THR A 30 -3.87 -10.41 6.74
N ALA A 31 -4.42 -9.32 6.16
CA ALA A 31 -4.29 -9.10 4.72
C ALA A 31 -4.34 -7.61 4.42
N ILE A 32 -3.48 -7.19 3.53
CA ILE A 32 -3.43 -5.81 3.08
C ILE A 32 -3.70 -5.79 1.58
N CYS A 33 -4.60 -4.90 1.16
CA CYS A 33 -4.97 -4.75 -0.23
C CYS A 33 -4.52 -3.38 -0.73
N LEU A 34 -4.03 -3.34 -1.98
CA LEU A 34 -3.67 -2.10 -2.65
C LEU A 34 -4.44 -2.01 -3.95
N THR A 35 -4.92 -0.81 -4.27
CA THR A 35 -5.53 -0.59 -5.58
C THR A 35 -4.44 -0.26 -6.59
N VAL A 36 -4.74 -0.46 -7.87
CA VAL A 36 -3.78 -0.15 -8.94
C VAL A 36 -3.30 1.29 -8.88
N PRO A 37 -4.17 2.31 -8.68
CA PRO A 37 -3.67 3.68 -8.56
C PRO A 37 -2.68 3.88 -7.42
N VAL A 38 -2.89 3.23 -6.28
CA VAL A 38 -1.96 3.34 -5.16
C VAL A 38 -0.62 2.73 -5.53
N VAL A 39 -0.62 1.56 -6.17
CA VAL A 39 0.62 0.94 -6.64
C VAL A 39 1.36 1.89 -7.58
N ALA A 40 0.64 2.49 -8.54
CA ALA A 40 1.25 3.41 -9.49
C ALA A 40 1.85 4.62 -8.78
N GLU A 41 1.15 5.18 -7.79
CA GLU A 41 1.64 6.33 -7.07
C GLU A 41 2.90 6.00 -6.26
N LEU A 42 2.93 4.82 -5.65
CA LEU A 42 4.09 4.40 -4.88
C LEU A 42 5.32 4.25 -5.78
N LEU A 43 5.14 3.59 -6.92
CA LEU A 43 6.24 3.37 -7.84
C LEU A 43 6.71 4.68 -8.46
N TYR A 44 5.76 5.56 -8.80
CA TYR A 44 6.10 6.86 -9.33
C TYR A 44 6.91 7.68 -8.32
N GLY A 45 6.47 7.66 -7.05
CA GLY A 45 7.19 8.37 -6.01
C GLY A 45 8.61 7.82 -5.83
N ALA A 46 8.75 6.50 -5.88
CA ALA A 46 10.07 5.88 -5.76
C ALA A 46 10.97 6.26 -6.92
N GLU A 47 10.42 6.27 -8.14
CA GLU A 47 11.18 6.67 -9.34
C GLU A 47 11.75 8.06 -9.22
N ASN A 48 11.03 8.95 -8.57
CA ASN A 48 11.42 10.35 -8.45
C ASN A 48 12.09 10.69 -7.12
N SER A 49 12.47 9.68 -6.36
CA SER A 49 13.09 9.92 -5.07
C SER A 49 14.60 9.90 -5.17
N ALA A 50 15.26 10.46 -4.14
CA ALA A 50 16.73 10.48 -4.10
C ALA A 50 17.32 9.07 -3.96
N ARG A 51 16.56 8.15 -3.38
CA ARG A 51 17.01 6.75 -3.21
C ARG A 51 16.16 5.84 -4.08
N LYS A 52 16.17 6.12 -5.36
CA LYS A 52 15.30 5.45 -6.31
C LYS A 52 15.41 3.93 -6.26
N GLU A 53 16.62 3.39 -6.35
CA GLU A 53 16.78 1.94 -6.43
C GLU A 53 16.37 1.25 -5.15
N GLU A 54 16.74 1.84 -4.02
CA GLU A 54 16.38 1.28 -2.73
C GLU A 54 14.87 1.32 -2.52
N ASN A 55 14.26 2.45 -2.83
CA ASN A 55 12.82 2.60 -2.64
C ASN A 55 12.02 1.71 -3.59
N LEU A 56 12.46 1.59 -4.84
CA LEU A 56 11.79 0.68 -5.77
C LEU A 56 11.85 -0.75 -5.29
N ARG A 57 13.01 -1.19 -4.79
CA ARG A 57 13.16 -2.55 -4.29
C ARG A 57 12.24 -2.78 -3.10
N ASN A 58 12.21 -1.84 -2.16
CA ASN A 58 11.41 -2.00 -0.95
C ASN A 58 9.92 -1.95 -1.24
N TYR A 59 9.49 -1.04 -2.11
CA TYR A 59 8.07 -0.95 -2.46
C TYR A 59 7.62 -2.17 -3.26
N ASN A 60 8.43 -2.64 -4.20
CA ASN A 60 8.07 -3.83 -4.97
C ASN A 60 7.94 -5.06 -4.08
N LYS A 61 8.84 -5.20 -3.12
CA LYS A 61 8.75 -6.31 -2.17
C LYS A 61 7.46 -6.24 -1.36
N PHE A 62 7.10 -5.05 -0.90
CA PHE A 62 5.86 -4.86 -0.15
C PHE A 62 4.64 -5.14 -1.03
N ILE A 63 4.64 -4.62 -2.25
CA ILE A 63 3.52 -4.79 -3.17
C ILE A 63 3.31 -6.27 -3.49
N ASP A 64 4.41 -7.02 -3.65
CA ASP A 64 4.31 -8.45 -3.95
C ASP A 64 3.64 -9.23 -2.82
N GLU A 65 3.66 -8.70 -1.60
CA GLU A 65 3.03 -9.37 -0.46
C GLU A 65 1.59 -8.93 -0.24
N CYS A 66 1.11 -7.99 -1.02
CA CYS A 66 -0.24 -7.46 -0.88
C CYS A 66 -1.16 -8.02 -1.97
N ASP A 67 -2.45 -8.02 -1.68
CA ASP A 67 -3.45 -8.29 -2.70
C ASP A 67 -3.66 -7.04 -3.54
N ILE A 68 -3.61 -7.18 -4.86
CA ILE A 68 -3.81 -6.04 -5.75
C ILE A 68 -5.23 -6.08 -6.28
N LEU A 69 -5.95 -4.99 -6.06
CA LEU A 69 -7.34 -4.87 -6.48
C LEU A 69 -7.41 -4.12 -7.81
N PRO A 70 -8.04 -4.72 -8.83
CA PRO A 70 -8.21 -4.01 -10.09
C PRO A 70 -9.15 -2.83 -9.91
N LEU A 71 -8.93 -1.77 -10.67
CA LEU A 71 -9.78 -0.60 -10.60
C LEU A 71 -10.98 -0.81 -11.54
N THR A 72 -12.00 -1.49 -11.04
CA THR A 72 -13.24 -1.68 -11.76
C THR A 72 -14.34 -0.93 -11.02
N ARG A 73 -15.46 -0.70 -11.71
CA ARG A 73 -16.58 -0.04 -11.09
C ARG A 73 -17.06 -0.80 -9.85
N LYS A 74 -17.13 -2.14 -9.97
CA LYS A 74 -17.59 -2.95 -8.85
C LYS A 74 -16.66 -2.83 -7.66
N THR A 75 -15.33 -2.87 -7.91
CA THR A 75 -14.35 -2.75 -6.85
C THR A 75 -14.45 -1.37 -6.19
N ALA A 76 -14.59 -0.33 -7.00
CA ALA A 76 -14.69 1.03 -6.48
C ALA A 76 -15.92 1.18 -5.58
N GLU A 77 -17.05 0.62 -5.99
CA GLU A 77 -18.28 0.69 -5.20
C GLU A 77 -18.13 -0.04 -3.88
N GLN A 78 -17.40 -1.16 -3.90
CA GLN A 78 -17.23 -1.98 -2.71
C GLN A 78 -16.36 -1.30 -1.66
N TYR A 79 -15.36 -0.54 -2.09
CA TYR A 79 -14.37 0.03 -1.18
C TYR A 79 -14.46 1.54 -1.00
N SER A 80 -15.37 2.21 -1.68
CA SER A 80 -15.50 3.67 -1.59
C SER A 80 -16.47 4.02 -0.45
N LYS A 81 -15.96 4.13 0.72
CA LYS A 81 -16.79 4.47 1.89
C LYS A 81 -16.37 5.78 2.50
#